data_546c3027197214f431fd203d2b6d3be0
#
_entry.id   546c3027197214f431fd203d2b6d3be0
#
_cell.length_a   1.000
_cell.length_b   1.000
_cell.length_c   1.000
_cell.angle_alpha   90.00
_cell.angle_beta   90.00
_cell.angle_gamma   90.00
#
_symmetry.space_group_name_H-M   'P 1'
#
loop_
_entity.id
_entity.type
_entity.pdbx_description
1 polymer ?
#
loop_
_entity_poly.entity_id
_entity_poly.type
_entity_poly.pdbx_seq_one_letter_code
_entity_poly.pdbx_strand_id
1 'polypeptide(L)'
;MNERGTQNAEPKTTPIDEAPLPIEPDAAVDIEALSAEIKRLKTSRDAVILAHYYVPPEVQDVADYVGDSFALAKLAVDLPQQTIVLCGVEFMGESAKLLNPEKTVLLPEPAADCPMAHMIRKADIDSIRAKYAGDLAVVCYVNSTAEAKTWSDVCVTSSNAVKICSSLPQRNLLFIPDMNLGRYVAEQIPDKHVFLNKGYCPRHMTISRKQVIDLEEAYPDAVVMAHPECPADVLAEADFIGSTKGMIEHATASDAKDFIVCTVVGILRELTRRNAGTDKRFHFPTTTPRCENMDLVTLPKLAACLRNPKPYEVHVDENLAPAARLALERMLEYAAK
;
A
#
# COMPACT_ATOMS: atom_id res chain seq x y z
N MET A 1 18.53 -57.28 40.31
CA MET A 1 17.46 -57.20 39.32
C MET A 1 16.46 -56.17 39.83
N ASN A 2 16.51 -54.96 39.38
CA ASN A 2 15.65 -53.86 39.82
C ASN A 2 14.96 -53.33 38.57
N GLU A 3 13.68 -53.66 38.46
CA GLU A 3 12.81 -53.06 37.46
C GLU A 3 12.29 -51.71 38.00
N ARG A 4 12.63 -50.64 37.34
CA ARG A 4 12.02 -49.32 37.59
C ARG A 4 10.96 -49.07 36.54
N GLY A 5 9.70 -49.15 36.98
CA GLY A 5 8.53 -48.77 36.22
C GLY A 5 8.53 -47.25 35.97
N THR A 6 8.47 -46.87 34.73
CA THR A 6 8.19 -45.50 34.25
C THR A 6 6.66 -45.30 34.31
N GLN A 7 6.19 -44.44 35.21
CA GLN A 7 4.82 -43.96 35.22
C GLN A 7 4.68 -42.88 34.15
N ASN A 8 3.91 -43.19 33.12
CA ASN A 8 3.42 -42.16 32.14
C ASN A 8 2.33 -41.34 32.87
N ALA A 9 2.61 -40.08 33.09
CA ALA A 9 1.61 -39.10 33.51
C ALA A 9 0.78 -38.65 32.29
N GLU A 10 -0.50 -38.98 32.27
CA GLU A 10 -1.45 -38.45 31.31
C GLU A 10 -1.65 -36.93 31.52
N PRO A 11 -1.74 -36.13 30.47
CA PRO A 11 -2.05 -34.70 30.62
C PRO A 11 -3.50 -34.52 31.09
N LYS A 12 -3.67 -33.82 32.20
CA LYS A 12 -4.99 -33.42 32.70
C LYS A 12 -5.59 -32.41 31.71
N THR A 13 -6.57 -32.85 30.92
CA THR A 13 -7.46 -31.96 30.18
C THR A 13 -8.47 -31.38 31.16
N THR A 14 -8.39 -30.07 31.38
CA THR A 14 -9.45 -29.31 32.06
C THR A 14 -10.64 -29.21 31.09
N PRO A 15 -11.87 -29.51 31.47
CA PRO A 15 -13.03 -29.29 30.62
C PRO A 15 -13.22 -27.80 30.39
N ILE A 16 -13.25 -27.38 29.12
CA ILE A 16 -13.70 -26.03 28.73
C ILE A 16 -15.23 -26.09 28.75
N ASP A 17 -15.79 -25.82 29.88
CA ASP A 17 -17.24 -25.68 30.07
C ASP A 17 -17.56 -24.19 30.28
N GLU A 18 -17.24 -23.37 29.27
CA GLU A 18 -17.79 -22.03 29.10
C GLU A 18 -18.36 -21.96 27.70
N ALA A 19 -19.69 -21.96 27.61
CA ALA A 19 -20.36 -21.60 26.37
C ALA A 19 -19.84 -20.23 25.91
N PRO A 20 -19.50 -20.04 24.61
CA PRO A 20 -19.06 -18.75 24.13
C PRO A 20 -20.13 -17.72 24.52
N LEU A 21 -19.67 -16.63 25.16
CA LEU A 21 -20.54 -15.50 25.45
C LEU A 21 -21.26 -15.11 24.15
N PRO A 22 -22.56 -14.83 24.19
CA PRO A 22 -23.25 -14.36 22.99
C PRO A 22 -22.51 -13.10 22.49
N ILE A 23 -22.05 -13.16 21.26
CA ILE A 23 -21.52 -11.97 20.57
C ILE A 23 -22.72 -11.04 20.46
N GLU A 24 -22.76 -10.02 21.34
CA GLU A 24 -23.73 -8.94 21.16
C GLU A 24 -23.53 -8.37 19.75
N PRO A 25 -24.61 -8.20 18.97
CA PRO A 25 -24.46 -7.58 17.66
C PRO A 25 -23.79 -6.21 17.89
N ASP A 26 -22.67 -5.96 17.19
CA ASP A 26 -21.95 -4.69 17.24
C ASP A 26 -22.99 -3.57 17.18
N ALA A 27 -23.02 -2.73 18.20
CA ALA A 27 -23.90 -1.56 18.20
C ALA A 27 -23.58 -0.79 16.92
N ALA A 28 -24.61 -0.53 16.10
CA ALA A 28 -24.44 0.11 14.81
C ALA A 28 -23.53 1.32 14.99
N VAL A 29 -22.36 1.32 14.32
CA VAL A 29 -21.37 2.39 14.43
C VAL A 29 -22.02 3.69 13.98
N ASP A 30 -22.17 4.66 14.88
CA ASP A 30 -22.65 5.99 14.55
C ASP A 30 -21.52 6.76 13.83
N ILE A 31 -21.53 6.65 12.50
CA ILE A 31 -20.52 7.26 11.62
C ILE A 31 -20.52 8.78 11.77
N GLU A 32 -21.69 9.40 11.93
CA GLU A 32 -21.79 10.87 12.06
C GLU A 32 -21.19 11.36 13.38
N ALA A 33 -21.52 10.72 14.50
CA ALA A 33 -20.97 11.04 15.80
C ALA A 33 -19.46 10.82 15.85
N LEU A 34 -18.94 9.70 15.31
CA LEU A 34 -17.51 9.44 15.24
C LEU A 34 -16.78 10.44 14.34
N SER A 35 -17.35 10.79 13.20
CA SER A 35 -16.78 11.78 12.29
C SER A 35 -16.65 13.17 12.95
N ALA A 36 -17.68 13.57 13.69
CA ALA A 36 -17.66 14.82 14.46
C ALA A 36 -16.60 14.78 15.57
N GLU A 37 -16.47 13.65 16.27
CA GLU A 37 -15.47 13.45 17.30
C GLU A 37 -14.04 13.48 16.70
N ILE A 38 -13.78 12.78 15.60
CA ILE A 38 -12.48 12.76 14.90
C ILE A 38 -12.08 14.18 14.52
N LYS A 39 -12.97 14.97 13.93
CA LYS A 39 -12.72 16.37 13.56
C LYS A 39 -12.31 17.22 14.77
N ARG A 40 -13.00 17.07 15.90
CA ARG A 40 -12.67 17.78 17.16
C ARG A 40 -11.31 17.35 17.71
N LEU A 41 -11.05 16.03 17.78
CA LEU A 41 -9.79 15.49 18.31
C LEU A 41 -8.60 15.88 17.44
N LYS A 42 -8.74 15.82 16.12
CA LYS A 42 -7.72 16.24 15.15
C LYS A 42 -7.30 17.68 15.41
N THR A 43 -8.26 18.60 15.52
CA THR A 43 -7.98 20.01 15.77
C THR A 43 -7.27 20.22 17.11
N SER A 44 -7.73 19.55 18.18
CA SER A 44 -7.13 19.71 19.51
C SER A 44 -5.70 19.17 19.63
N ARG A 45 -5.25 18.36 18.67
CA ARG A 45 -3.92 17.73 18.66
C ARG A 45 -2.99 18.29 17.60
N ASP A 46 -3.36 19.35 16.90
CA ASP A 46 -2.62 19.84 15.72
C ASP A 46 -2.27 18.68 14.77
N ALA A 47 -3.26 17.82 14.47
CA ALA A 47 -3.07 16.63 13.66
C ALA A 47 -3.67 16.80 12.26
N VAL A 48 -3.01 16.18 11.29
CA VAL A 48 -3.50 16.01 9.92
C VAL A 48 -3.74 14.52 9.64
N ILE A 49 -4.85 14.20 8.98
CA ILE A 49 -5.22 12.84 8.60
C ILE A 49 -4.93 12.65 7.12
N LEU A 50 -4.01 11.75 6.80
CA LEU A 50 -3.66 11.33 5.45
C LEU A 50 -4.20 9.92 5.22
N ALA A 51 -5.04 9.71 4.20
CA ALA A 51 -5.66 8.43 3.92
C ALA A 51 -5.29 7.89 2.54
N HIS A 52 -4.94 6.61 2.47
CA HIS A 52 -4.75 5.95 1.19
C HIS A 52 -6.10 5.68 0.51
N TYR A 53 -6.15 5.72 -0.84
CA TYR A 53 -7.37 5.44 -1.62
C TYR A 53 -8.00 4.06 -1.34
N TYR A 54 -7.27 3.12 -0.74
CA TYR A 54 -7.75 1.76 -0.50
C TYR A 54 -8.37 1.53 0.89
N VAL A 55 -8.31 2.50 1.81
CA VAL A 55 -9.00 2.39 3.10
C VAL A 55 -10.51 2.55 2.93
N PRO A 56 -11.33 2.12 3.91
CA PRO A 56 -12.78 2.24 3.86
C PRO A 56 -13.25 3.66 3.52
N PRO A 57 -14.36 3.80 2.76
CA PRO A 57 -14.87 5.11 2.31
C PRO A 57 -15.09 6.11 3.45
N GLU A 58 -15.62 5.66 4.59
CA GLU A 58 -15.88 6.52 5.76
C GLU A 58 -14.59 7.07 6.39
N VAL A 59 -13.46 6.37 6.24
CA VAL A 59 -12.14 6.88 6.66
C VAL A 59 -11.62 7.91 5.67
N GLN A 60 -11.81 7.67 4.36
CA GLN A 60 -11.48 8.66 3.33
C GLN A 60 -12.26 9.96 3.51
N ASP A 61 -13.53 9.88 3.94
CA ASP A 61 -14.43 11.04 4.09
C ASP A 61 -14.03 11.98 5.24
N VAL A 62 -13.35 11.47 6.26
CA VAL A 62 -12.87 12.29 7.40
C VAL A 62 -11.41 12.73 7.25
N ALA A 63 -10.70 12.22 6.25
CA ALA A 63 -9.32 12.57 5.98
C ALA A 63 -9.18 14.01 5.44
N ASP A 64 -8.06 14.65 5.75
CA ASP A 64 -7.72 15.96 5.17
C ASP A 64 -7.25 15.80 3.72
N TYR A 65 -6.52 14.72 3.47
CA TYR A 65 -5.98 14.39 2.16
C TYR A 65 -6.12 12.90 1.88
N VAL A 66 -6.58 12.59 0.68
CA VAL A 66 -6.64 11.21 0.17
C VAL A 66 -5.72 11.10 -1.03
N GLY A 67 -4.88 10.05 -1.05
CA GLY A 67 -3.86 9.91 -2.09
C GLY A 67 -3.30 8.50 -2.23
N ASP A 68 -2.43 8.31 -3.22
CA ASP A 68 -1.55 7.14 -3.30
C ASP A 68 -0.32 7.31 -2.39
N SER A 69 0.49 6.27 -2.27
CA SER A 69 1.66 6.26 -1.37
C SER A 69 2.65 7.38 -1.67
N PHE A 70 2.86 7.74 -2.95
CA PHE A 70 3.78 8.82 -3.32
C PHE A 70 3.24 10.20 -2.95
N ALA A 71 1.99 10.46 -3.31
CA ALA A 71 1.34 11.74 -3.03
C ALA A 71 1.30 12.02 -1.52
N LEU A 72 0.96 11.00 -0.71
CA LEU A 72 0.91 11.13 0.74
C LEU A 72 2.31 11.29 1.36
N ALA A 73 3.31 10.54 0.88
CA ALA A 73 4.69 10.67 1.37
C ALA A 73 5.26 12.06 1.10
N LYS A 74 5.06 12.58 -0.12
CA LYS A 74 5.49 13.93 -0.50
C LYS A 74 4.77 15.00 0.33
N LEU A 75 3.45 14.88 0.45
CA LEU A 75 2.64 15.85 1.19
C LEU A 75 3.03 15.90 2.67
N ALA A 76 3.31 14.74 3.29
CA ALA A 76 3.70 14.64 4.69
C ALA A 76 4.92 15.52 5.05
N VAL A 77 5.85 15.71 4.10
CA VAL A 77 7.05 16.56 4.29
C VAL A 77 6.68 18.04 4.37
N ASP A 78 5.74 18.49 3.53
CA ASP A 78 5.42 19.91 3.35
C ASP A 78 4.40 20.43 4.40
N LEU A 79 3.68 19.54 5.07
CA LEU A 79 2.62 19.92 6.02
C LEU A 79 3.20 20.48 7.34
N PRO A 80 2.62 21.57 7.88
CA PRO A 80 3.12 22.20 9.11
C PRO A 80 2.76 21.45 10.39
N GLN A 81 1.73 20.58 10.37
CA GLN A 81 1.25 19.88 11.56
C GLN A 81 2.33 18.99 12.17
N GLN A 82 2.39 18.97 13.49
CA GLN A 82 3.34 18.16 14.25
C GLN A 82 2.89 16.70 14.40
N THR A 83 1.59 16.42 14.20
CA THR A 83 1.05 15.06 14.26
C THR A 83 0.48 14.67 12.90
N ILE A 84 0.98 13.57 12.34
CA ILE A 84 0.47 12.95 11.11
C ILE A 84 -0.25 11.66 11.52
N VAL A 85 -1.53 11.55 11.19
CA VAL A 85 -2.28 10.28 11.30
C VAL A 85 -2.35 9.68 9.90
N LEU A 86 -1.62 8.59 9.69
CA LEU A 86 -1.59 7.91 8.39
C LEU A 86 -2.57 6.73 8.39
N CYS A 87 -3.68 6.86 7.69
CA CYS A 87 -4.64 5.80 7.44
C CYS A 87 -4.17 4.96 6.24
N GLY A 88 -3.43 3.91 6.52
CA GLY A 88 -2.79 3.03 5.56
C GLY A 88 -2.16 1.83 6.25
N VAL A 89 -1.17 1.20 5.63
CA VAL A 89 -0.44 0.04 6.16
C VAL A 89 0.94 0.44 6.70
N GLU A 90 1.58 -0.47 7.44
CA GLU A 90 2.79 -0.25 8.23
C GLU A 90 3.92 0.45 7.46
N PHE A 91 4.31 -0.05 6.28
CA PHE A 91 5.42 0.53 5.50
C PHE A 91 5.18 2.00 5.11
N MET A 92 3.92 2.43 5.02
CA MET A 92 3.56 3.83 4.76
C MET A 92 3.77 4.68 6.00
N GLY A 93 3.41 4.16 7.18
CA GLY A 93 3.71 4.78 8.48
C GLY A 93 5.21 4.94 8.71
N GLU A 94 5.99 3.87 8.46
CA GLU A 94 7.45 3.91 8.51
C GLU A 94 8.03 4.96 7.56
N SER A 95 7.55 4.98 6.30
CA SER A 95 8.03 5.95 5.30
C SER A 95 7.72 7.39 5.70
N ALA A 96 6.52 7.65 6.25
CA ALA A 96 6.14 8.95 6.77
C ALA A 96 7.03 9.36 7.96
N LYS A 97 7.32 8.43 8.89
CA LYS A 97 8.21 8.68 10.04
C LYS A 97 9.65 8.91 9.62
N LEU A 98 10.17 8.13 8.67
CA LEU A 98 11.52 8.30 8.11
C LEU A 98 11.71 9.67 7.48
N LEU A 99 10.73 10.17 6.73
CA LEU A 99 10.78 11.48 6.08
C LEU A 99 10.49 12.64 7.03
N ASN A 100 9.88 12.37 8.20
CA ASN A 100 9.49 13.37 9.20
C ASN A 100 9.93 12.93 10.61
N PRO A 101 11.23 12.82 10.89
CA PRO A 101 11.74 12.27 12.15
C PRO A 101 11.30 13.09 13.36
N GLU A 102 11.07 14.38 13.19
CA GLU A 102 10.68 15.31 14.26
C GLU A 102 9.19 15.22 14.59
N LYS A 103 8.36 14.74 13.64
CA LYS A 103 6.91 14.68 13.82
C LYS A 103 6.47 13.39 14.51
N THR A 104 5.35 13.45 15.20
CA THR A 104 4.64 12.26 15.65
C THR A 104 3.85 11.68 14.49
N VAL A 105 4.15 10.43 14.12
CA VAL A 105 3.40 9.68 13.10
C VAL A 105 2.59 8.59 13.80
N LEU A 106 1.29 8.56 13.54
CA LEU A 106 0.35 7.61 14.11
C LEU A 106 -0.22 6.71 13.02
N LEU A 107 -0.33 5.42 13.32
CA LEU A 107 -0.97 4.42 12.46
C LEU A 107 -2.20 3.88 13.21
N PRO A 108 -3.44 4.18 12.81
CA PRO A 108 -4.66 3.81 13.54
C PRO A 108 -4.84 2.31 13.76
N GLU A 109 -4.19 1.50 12.92
CA GLU A 109 -4.14 0.04 13.05
C GLU A 109 -2.70 -0.45 12.84
N PRO A 110 -1.94 -0.69 13.91
CA PRO A 110 -0.57 -1.19 13.80
C PRO A 110 -0.43 -2.57 13.15
N ALA A 111 -1.50 -3.40 13.19
CA ALA A 111 -1.52 -4.71 12.53
C ALA A 111 -1.85 -4.64 11.04
N ALA A 112 -2.16 -3.47 10.50
CA ALA A 112 -2.35 -3.27 9.06
C ALA A 112 -1.00 -3.31 8.35
N ASP A 113 -0.61 -4.49 7.88
CA ASP A 113 0.66 -4.75 7.20
C ASP A 113 0.45 -5.19 5.75
N CYS A 114 1.49 -5.09 4.93
CA CYS A 114 1.47 -5.52 3.54
C CYS A 114 2.31 -6.79 3.37
N PRO A 115 1.72 -7.95 3.06
CA PRO A 115 2.50 -9.19 2.89
C PRO A 115 3.62 -9.07 1.85
N MET A 116 3.43 -8.27 0.80
CA MET A 116 4.45 -8.02 -0.22
C MET A 116 5.71 -7.37 0.36
N ALA A 117 5.58 -6.54 1.40
CA ALA A 117 6.71 -5.85 2.01
C ALA A 117 7.77 -6.81 2.57
N HIS A 118 7.37 -8.05 2.90
CA HIS A 118 8.22 -9.10 3.46
C HIS A 118 8.71 -10.12 2.41
N MET A 119 8.36 -9.96 1.12
CA MET A 119 8.75 -10.89 0.06
C MET A 119 10.14 -10.59 -0.51
N ILE A 120 11.09 -10.21 0.34
CA ILE A 120 12.47 -9.84 -0.02
C ILE A 120 13.42 -10.60 0.90
N ARG A 121 14.52 -11.09 0.34
CA ARG A 121 15.60 -11.67 1.13
C ARG A 121 16.91 -10.94 0.84
N LYS A 122 17.56 -10.46 1.88
CA LYS A 122 18.86 -9.77 1.77
C LYS A 122 19.90 -10.58 1.00
N ALA A 123 19.93 -11.90 1.23
CA ALA A 123 20.86 -12.79 0.54
C ALA A 123 20.73 -12.78 -0.99
N ASP A 124 19.50 -12.61 -1.51
CA ASP A 124 19.26 -12.52 -2.95
C ASP A 124 19.84 -11.20 -3.51
N ILE A 125 19.65 -10.10 -2.78
CA ILE A 125 20.24 -8.78 -3.11
C ILE A 125 21.76 -8.87 -3.10
N ASP A 126 22.36 -9.41 -2.02
CA ASP A 126 23.81 -9.51 -1.86
C ASP A 126 24.44 -10.37 -2.98
N SER A 127 23.77 -11.45 -3.38
CA SER A 127 24.22 -12.32 -4.48
C SER A 127 24.31 -11.57 -5.81
N ILE A 128 23.28 -10.75 -6.13
CA ILE A 128 23.26 -9.97 -7.37
C ILE A 128 24.25 -8.81 -7.28
N ARG A 129 24.37 -8.13 -6.14
CA ARG A 129 25.37 -7.07 -5.92
C ARG A 129 26.80 -7.58 -6.12
N ALA A 130 27.12 -8.76 -5.60
CA ALA A 130 28.44 -9.37 -5.77
C ALA A 130 28.75 -9.65 -7.26
N LYS A 131 27.75 -10.02 -8.05
CA LYS A 131 27.93 -10.35 -9.47
C LYS A 131 28.06 -9.12 -10.36
N TYR A 132 27.40 -8.01 -10.03
CA TYR A 132 27.30 -6.79 -10.85
C TYR A 132 27.87 -5.57 -10.12
N ALA A 133 28.91 -5.77 -9.28
CA ALA A 133 29.53 -4.69 -8.51
C ALA A 133 29.93 -3.51 -9.40
N GLY A 134 29.54 -2.30 -9.01
CA GLY A 134 29.87 -1.05 -9.69
C GLY A 134 28.88 -0.61 -10.78
N ASP A 135 28.00 -1.50 -11.29
CA ASP A 135 26.98 -1.16 -12.28
C ASP A 135 25.61 -1.77 -11.92
N LEU A 136 25.23 -1.76 -10.64
CA LEU A 136 23.93 -2.19 -10.17
C LEU A 136 23.31 -1.13 -9.29
N ALA A 137 22.03 -0.81 -9.52
CA ALA A 137 21.20 -0.13 -8.55
C ALA A 137 20.08 -1.05 -8.06
N VAL A 138 19.85 -1.09 -6.74
CA VAL A 138 18.71 -1.76 -6.12
C VAL A 138 17.57 -0.74 -6.01
N VAL A 139 16.52 -0.96 -6.76
CA VAL A 139 15.32 -0.12 -6.82
C VAL A 139 14.23 -0.74 -5.97
N CYS A 140 13.83 -0.04 -4.92
CA CYS A 140 12.86 -0.52 -3.95
C CYS A 140 11.50 0.13 -4.15
N TYR A 141 10.50 -0.65 -4.52
CA TYR A 141 9.14 -0.19 -4.40
C TYR A 141 8.83 0.10 -2.93
N VAL A 142 8.21 1.25 -2.63
CA VAL A 142 7.97 1.72 -1.24
C VAL A 142 7.17 0.73 -0.39
N ASN A 143 6.43 -0.20 -1.03
CA ASN A 143 5.70 -1.29 -0.39
C ASN A 143 6.69 -2.36 0.15
N SER A 144 7.57 -1.93 1.02
CA SER A 144 8.69 -2.67 1.62
C SER A 144 8.95 -2.15 3.02
N THR A 145 9.51 -2.97 3.90
CA THR A 145 9.88 -2.57 5.27
C THR A 145 10.98 -1.51 5.28
N ALA A 146 11.12 -0.80 6.40
CA ALA A 146 12.25 0.12 6.61
C ALA A 146 13.60 -0.61 6.44
N GLU A 147 13.70 -1.86 6.90
CA GLU A 147 14.90 -2.67 6.74
C GLU A 147 15.24 -2.91 5.27
N ALA A 148 14.28 -3.31 4.43
CA ALA A 148 14.49 -3.51 2.99
C ALA A 148 14.92 -2.22 2.27
N LYS A 149 14.42 -1.07 2.71
CA LYS A 149 14.86 0.24 2.20
C LYS A 149 16.33 0.51 2.49
N THR A 150 16.89 -0.01 3.60
CA THR A 150 18.33 0.14 3.89
C THR A 150 19.24 -0.60 2.90
N TRP A 151 18.72 -1.64 2.24
CA TRP A 151 19.47 -2.41 1.24
C TRP A 151 19.36 -1.81 -0.16
N SER A 152 18.67 -0.69 -0.30
CA SER A 152 18.27 -0.14 -1.59
C SER A 152 18.98 1.18 -1.89
N ASP A 153 19.20 1.45 -3.18
CA ASP A 153 19.84 2.67 -3.62
C ASP A 153 18.83 3.82 -3.81
N VAL A 154 17.59 3.49 -4.17
CA VAL A 154 16.48 4.44 -4.36
C VAL A 154 15.15 3.75 -4.14
N CYS A 155 14.19 4.45 -3.56
CA CYS A 155 12.79 4.02 -3.56
C CYS A 155 12.04 4.52 -4.80
N VAL A 156 10.96 3.82 -5.14
CA VAL A 156 10.01 4.19 -6.21
C VAL A 156 8.59 3.87 -5.79
N THR A 157 7.63 4.46 -6.49
CA THR A 157 6.22 4.08 -6.44
C THR A 157 5.72 3.74 -7.85
N SER A 158 4.52 3.17 -7.98
CA SER A 158 3.91 2.91 -9.30
C SER A 158 3.78 4.16 -10.16
N SER A 159 3.71 5.35 -9.55
CA SER A 159 3.58 6.63 -10.29
C SER A 159 4.89 7.17 -10.85
N ASN A 160 6.05 6.75 -10.33
CA ASN A 160 7.35 7.33 -10.70
C ASN A 160 8.43 6.30 -11.08
N ALA A 161 8.14 5.00 -10.97
CA ALA A 161 9.12 3.93 -11.16
C ALA A 161 9.80 3.99 -12.53
N VAL A 162 9.04 4.14 -13.62
CA VAL A 162 9.59 4.24 -14.98
C VAL A 162 10.52 5.45 -15.10
N LYS A 163 10.07 6.63 -14.66
CA LYS A 163 10.84 7.88 -14.69
C LYS A 163 12.16 7.75 -13.92
N ILE A 164 12.10 7.24 -12.70
CA ILE A 164 13.29 7.11 -11.85
C ILE A 164 14.24 6.07 -12.44
N CYS A 165 13.75 4.87 -12.76
CA CYS A 165 14.58 3.79 -13.31
C CYS A 165 15.27 4.17 -14.61
N SER A 166 14.61 4.91 -15.50
CA SER A 166 15.22 5.39 -16.74
C SER A 166 16.34 6.40 -16.49
N SER A 167 16.23 7.21 -15.44
CA SER A 167 17.20 8.28 -15.12
C SER A 167 18.42 7.82 -14.33
N LEU A 168 18.40 6.60 -13.76
CA LEU A 168 19.55 6.06 -13.02
C LEU A 168 20.74 5.82 -13.96
N PRO A 169 21.99 6.10 -13.54
CA PRO A 169 23.16 5.88 -14.40
C PRO A 169 23.49 4.41 -14.63
N GLN A 170 23.12 3.50 -13.70
CA GLN A 170 23.41 2.08 -13.80
C GLN A 170 22.61 1.43 -14.93
N ARG A 171 23.27 0.50 -15.65
CA ARG A 171 22.61 -0.30 -16.69
C ARG A 171 21.83 -1.49 -16.11
N ASN A 172 22.29 -2.02 -14.97
CA ASN A 172 21.68 -3.14 -14.27
C ASN A 172 20.85 -2.60 -13.10
N LEU A 173 19.58 -3.01 -13.02
CA LEU A 173 18.68 -2.65 -11.94
C LEU A 173 18.13 -3.93 -11.30
N LEU A 174 18.15 -4.03 -9.98
CA LEU A 174 17.40 -5.05 -9.24
C LEU A 174 16.14 -4.41 -8.70
N PHE A 175 14.98 -4.80 -9.21
CA PHE A 175 13.69 -4.31 -8.80
C PHE A 175 13.08 -5.19 -7.71
N ILE A 176 12.78 -4.62 -6.56
CA ILE A 176 12.19 -5.29 -5.39
C ILE A 176 10.99 -4.50 -4.88
N PRO A 177 10.00 -5.13 -4.19
CA PRO A 177 9.72 -6.55 -4.14
C PRO A 177 8.88 -7.06 -5.31
N ASP A 178 8.06 -6.20 -5.96
CA ASP A 178 7.00 -6.58 -6.88
C ASP A 178 7.51 -6.93 -8.28
N MET A 179 7.29 -8.19 -8.69
CA MET A 179 7.73 -8.67 -10.00
C MET A 179 6.91 -8.11 -11.16
N ASN A 180 5.63 -7.80 -10.94
CA ASN A 180 4.75 -7.31 -12.01
C ASN A 180 5.06 -5.86 -12.34
N LEU A 181 5.12 -4.98 -11.31
CA LEU A 181 5.58 -3.60 -11.49
C LEU A 181 7.00 -3.57 -12.07
N GLY A 182 7.90 -4.43 -11.57
CA GLY A 182 9.28 -4.51 -12.09
C GLY A 182 9.32 -4.93 -13.56
N ARG A 183 8.45 -5.87 -13.99
CA ARG A 183 8.31 -6.28 -15.40
C ARG A 183 7.78 -5.12 -16.25
N TYR A 184 6.71 -4.48 -15.81
CA TYR A 184 6.17 -3.30 -16.49
C TYR A 184 7.25 -2.23 -16.68
N VAL A 185 8.03 -1.92 -15.64
CA VAL A 185 9.17 -0.99 -15.74
C VAL A 185 10.19 -1.47 -16.77
N ALA A 186 10.59 -2.75 -16.74
CA ALA A 186 11.57 -3.32 -17.68
C ALA A 186 11.13 -3.16 -19.15
N GLU A 187 9.85 -3.34 -19.43
CA GLU A 187 9.28 -3.17 -20.77
C GLU A 187 9.33 -1.69 -21.25
N GLN A 188 9.24 -0.73 -20.30
CA GLN A 188 9.30 0.70 -20.62
C GLN A 188 10.73 1.24 -20.76
N ILE A 189 11.75 0.51 -20.29
CA ILE A 189 13.16 0.93 -20.33
C ILE A 189 14.06 -0.15 -20.97
N PRO A 190 13.86 -0.52 -22.24
CA PRO A 190 14.54 -1.64 -22.90
C PRO A 190 16.06 -1.53 -22.96
N ASP A 191 16.61 -0.34 -22.77
CA ASP A 191 18.07 -0.09 -22.75
C ASP A 191 18.74 -0.52 -21.43
N LYS A 192 17.96 -0.91 -20.43
CA LYS A 192 18.44 -1.36 -19.11
C LYS A 192 18.12 -2.83 -18.87
N HIS A 193 18.96 -3.46 -18.10
CA HIS A 193 18.74 -4.84 -17.66
C HIS A 193 18.11 -4.86 -16.26
N VAL A 194 16.86 -5.26 -16.16
CA VAL A 194 16.12 -5.30 -14.90
C VAL A 194 16.01 -6.73 -14.39
N PHE A 195 16.62 -7.00 -13.24
CA PHE A 195 16.42 -8.23 -12.48
C PHE A 195 15.18 -8.09 -11.62
N LEU A 196 14.31 -9.10 -11.65
CA LEU A 196 13.06 -9.10 -10.91
C LEU A 196 13.17 -9.94 -9.65
N ASN A 197 12.74 -9.40 -8.52
CA ASN A 197 12.40 -10.19 -7.34
C ASN A 197 11.11 -10.98 -7.61
N LYS A 198 10.80 -11.98 -6.76
CA LYS A 198 9.63 -12.85 -6.95
C LYS A 198 8.42 -12.46 -6.09
N GLY A 199 8.46 -11.30 -5.44
CA GLY A 199 7.33 -10.78 -4.67
C GLY A 199 6.20 -10.27 -5.57
N TYR A 200 5.02 -10.12 -5.02
CA TYR A 200 3.83 -9.67 -5.74
C TYR A 200 2.75 -9.17 -4.77
N CYS A 201 1.83 -8.36 -5.26
CA CYS A 201 0.64 -7.98 -4.50
C CYS A 201 -0.41 -9.11 -4.54
N PRO A 202 -0.76 -9.76 -3.40
CA PRO A 202 -1.75 -10.85 -3.41
C PRO A 202 -3.12 -10.42 -3.94
N ARG A 203 -3.48 -9.14 -3.79
CA ARG A 203 -4.78 -8.63 -4.26
C ARG A 203 -4.83 -8.47 -5.77
N HIS A 204 -3.85 -7.80 -6.37
CA HIS A 204 -3.80 -7.64 -7.83
C HIS A 204 -3.61 -8.98 -8.56
N MET A 205 -2.94 -9.95 -7.93
CA MET A 205 -2.83 -11.32 -8.47
C MET A 205 -4.15 -12.11 -8.51
N THR A 206 -5.22 -11.65 -7.87
CA THR A 206 -6.55 -12.28 -7.98
C THR A 206 -7.32 -11.82 -9.22
N ILE A 207 -6.89 -10.75 -9.86
CA ILE A 207 -7.47 -10.27 -11.12
C ILE A 207 -6.96 -11.15 -12.24
N SER A 208 -7.86 -11.74 -13.03
CA SER A 208 -7.51 -12.60 -14.16
C SER A 208 -7.90 -11.99 -15.50
N ARG A 209 -7.15 -12.32 -16.55
CA ARG A 209 -7.46 -11.93 -17.93
C ARG A 209 -8.89 -12.29 -18.32
N LYS A 210 -9.37 -13.48 -17.93
CA LYS A 210 -10.73 -13.90 -18.23
C LYS A 210 -11.78 -12.94 -17.67
N GLN A 211 -11.63 -12.48 -16.44
CA GLN A 211 -12.56 -11.51 -15.83
C GLN A 211 -12.57 -10.18 -16.57
N VAL A 212 -11.44 -9.73 -17.11
CA VAL A 212 -11.36 -8.52 -17.93
C VAL A 212 -12.13 -8.74 -19.23
N ILE A 213 -11.85 -9.82 -19.96
CA ILE A 213 -12.55 -10.16 -21.22
C ILE A 213 -14.07 -10.29 -21.01
N ASP A 214 -14.51 -10.96 -19.94
CA ASP A 214 -15.94 -11.10 -19.62
C ASP A 214 -16.62 -9.70 -19.43
N LEU A 215 -15.87 -8.73 -18.90
CA LEU A 215 -16.36 -7.35 -18.75
C LEU A 215 -16.32 -6.56 -20.07
N GLU A 216 -15.29 -6.75 -20.89
CA GLU A 216 -15.22 -6.15 -22.24
C GLU A 216 -16.35 -6.64 -23.15
N GLU A 217 -16.70 -7.95 -23.05
CA GLU A 217 -17.87 -8.48 -23.75
C GLU A 217 -19.19 -7.84 -23.29
N ALA A 218 -19.31 -7.54 -21.99
CA ALA A 218 -20.49 -6.89 -21.42
C ALA A 218 -20.54 -5.37 -21.68
N TYR A 219 -19.38 -4.74 -21.79
CA TYR A 219 -19.20 -3.29 -21.99
C TYR A 219 -18.17 -3.02 -23.11
N PRO A 220 -18.51 -3.24 -24.38
CA PRO A 220 -17.55 -3.22 -25.49
C PRO A 220 -16.84 -1.88 -25.74
N ASP A 221 -17.43 -0.78 -25.27
CA ASP A 221 -16.87 0.57 -25.42
C ASP A 221 -16.13 1.04 -24.14
N ALA A 222 -15.95 0.14 -23.15
CA ALA A 222 -15.30 0.48 -21.88
C ALA A 222 -13.78 0.61 -22.07
N VAL A 223 -13.19 1.60 -21.40
CA VAL A 223 -11.74 1.76 -21.30
C VAL A 223 -11.21 0.89 -20.17
N VAL A 224 -10.29 -0.03 -20.47
CA VAL A 224 -9.64 -0.88 -19.48
C VAL A 224 -8.47 -0.15 -18.85
N MET A 225 -8.53 0.05 -17.53
CA MET A 225 -7.47 0.67 -16.75
C MET A 225 -6.88 -0.34 -15.74
N ALA A 226 -5.57 -0.52 -15.73
CA ALA A 226 -4.92 -1.48 -14.85
C ALA A 226 -3.79 -0.85 -14.02
N HIS A 227 -3.69 -1.31 -12.76
CA HIS A 227 -2.53 -1.03 -11.94
C HIS A 227 -1.35 -1.93 -12.35
N PRO A 228 -0.10 -1.42 -12.43
CA PRO A 228 1.05 -2.22 -12.88
C PRO A 228 1.44 -3.39 -11.97
N GLU A 229 0.82 -3.53 -10.79
CA GLU A 229 0.91 -4.74 -9.95
C GLU A 229 0.05 -5.91 -10.49
N CYS A 230 -0.78 -5.70 -11.49
CA CYS A 230 -1.56 -6.77 -12.12
C CYS A 230 -0.67 -7.74 -12.90
N PRO A 231 -1.12 -9.02 -13.09
CA PRO A 231 -0.45 -9.97 -13.95
C PRO A 231 -0.26 -9.44 -15.38
N ALA A 232 0.80 -9.91 -16.07
CA ALA A 232 1.14 -9.42 -17.40
C ALA A 232 0.03 -9.65 -18.45
N ASP A 233 -0.71 -10.75 -18.33
CA ASP A 233 -1.85 -11.05 -19.20
C ASP A 233 -3.05 -10.13 -18.99
N VAL A 234 -3.23 -9.58 -17.78
CA VAL A 234 -4.19 -8.52 -17.47
C VAL A 234 -3.72 -7.17 -18.02
N LEU A 235 -2.43 -6.87 -17.86
CA LEU A 235 -1.86 -5.63 -18.40
C LEU A 235 -1.91 -5.59 -19.94
N ALA A 236 -1.87 -6.76 -20.61
CA ALA A 236 -1.98 -6.85 -22.07
C ALA A 236 -3.36 -6.47 -22.62
N GLU A 237 -4.41 -6.54 -21.80
CA GLU A 237 -5.77 -6.08 -22.16
C GLU A 237 -6.01 -4.59 -21.83
N ALA A 238 -5.08 -3.94 -21.12
CA ALA A 238 -5.32 -2.58 -20.60
C ALA A 238 -5.03 -1.50 -21.66
N ASP A 239 -5.98 -0.59 -21.85
CA ASP A 239 -5.82 0.65 -22.63
C ASP A 239 -4.97 1.67 -21.87
N PHE A 240 -5.02 1.62 -20.53
CA PHE A 240 -4.24 2.50 -19.67
C PHE A 240 -3.63 1.71 -18.49
N ILE A 241 -2.31 1.83 -18.34
CA ILE A 241 -1.59 1.26 -17.20
C ILE A 241 -1.00 2.42 -16.38
N GLY A 242 -1.34 2.48 -15.10
CA GLY A 242 -0.85 3.56 -14.24
C GLY A 242 -1.11 3.35 -12.75
N SER A 243 -0.56 4.26 -11.93
CA SER A 243 -0.84 4.28 -10.50
C SER A 243 -2.31 4.54 -10.21
N THR A 244 -2.74 4.30 -8.97
CA THR A 244 -4.10 4.60 -8.52
C THR A 244 -4.49 6.05 -8.83
N LYS A 245 -3.59 7.02 -8.55
CA LYS A 245 -3.80 8.43 -8.90
C LYS A 245 -3.89 8.62 -10.40
N GLY A 246 -3.01 7.99 -11.18
CA GLY A 246 -3.02 8.07 -12.64
C GLY A 246 -4.33 7.57 -13.25
N MET A 247 -4.86 6.45 -12.75
CA MET A 247 -6.16 5.92 -13.19
C MET A 247 -7.31 6.89 -12.88
N ILE A 248 -7.32 7.51 -11.71
CA ILE A 248 -8.33 8.51 -11.34
C ILE A 248 -8.26 9.72 -12.28
N GLU A 249 -7.06 10.23 -12.54
CA GLU A 249 -6.83 11.37 -13.43
C GLU A 249 -7.23 11.03 -14.87
N HIS A 250 -6.85 9.84 -15.37
CA HIS A 250 -7.21 9.35 -16.69
C HIS A 250 -8.73 9.24 -16.85
N ALA A 251 -9.41 8.58 -15.92
CA ALA A 251 -10.87 8.45 -15.97
C ALA A 251 -11.58 9.81 -15.90
N THR A 252 -11.03 10.76 -15.13
CA THR A 252 -11.62 12.10 -14.99
C THR A 252 -11.48 12.90 -16.28
N ALA A 253 -10.34 12.79 -16.98
CA ALA A 253 -10.05 13.54 -18.20
C ALA A 253 -10.67 12.90 -19.47
N SER A 254 -10.97 11.60 -19.45
CA SER A 254 -11.51 10.86 -20.59
C SER A 254 -12.97 11.20 -20.87
N ASP A 255 -13.38 11.17 -22.14
CA ASP A 255 -14.77 11.29 -22.57
C ASP A 255 -15.54 9.94 -22.53
N ALA A 256 -14.86 8.83 -22.26
CA ALA A 256 -15.47 7.52 -22.12
C ALA A 256 -16.46 7.49 -20.95
N LYS A 257 -17.48 6.66 -21.09
CA LYS A 257 -18.56 6.51 -20.09
C LYS A 257 -18.36 5.30 -19.20
N ASP A 258 -17.79 4.24 -19.74
CA ASP A 258 -17.56 2.99 -19.05
C ASP A 258 -16.06 2.74 -18.87
N PHE A 259 -15.68 2.30 -17.67
CA PHE A 259 -14.31 1.98 -17.32
C PHE A 259 -14.26 0.63 -16.63
N ILE A 260 -13.43 -0.28 -17.10
CA ILE A 260 -13.06 -1.51 -16.39
C ILE A 260 -11.81 -1.19 -15.56
N VAL A 261 -11.93 -1.34 -14.23
CA VAL A 261 -10.92 -0.87 -13.28
C VAL A 261 -10.22 -2.05 -12.62
N CYS A 262 -9.03 -2.39 -13.09
CA CYS A 262 -8.23 -3.52 -12.62
C CYS A 262 -7.31 -3.09 -11.45
N THR A 263 -7.92 -2.82 -10.30
CA THR A 263 -7.24 -2.53 -9.02
C THR A 263 -8.21 -2.70 -7.84
N VAL A 264 -7.75 -2.36 -6.63
CA VAL A 264 -8.53 -2.46 -5.39
C VAL A 264 -9.72 -1.49 -5.41
N VAL A 265 -10.89 -2.00 -5.02
CA VAL A 265 -12.18 -1.26 -5.13
C VAL A 265 -12.24 0.03 -4.31
N GLY A 266 -11.38 0.21 -3.31
CA GLY A 266 -11.32 1.45 -2.52
C GLY A 266 -11.15 2.73 -3.35
N ILE A 267 -10.57 2.63 -4.55
CA ILE A 267 -10.48 3.74 -5.52
C ILE A 267 -11.85 4.27 -5.98
N LEU A 268 -12.90 3.45 -5.91
CA LEU A 268 -14.24 3.79 -6.39
C LEU A 268 -14.79 5.05 -5.70
N ARG A 269 -14.48 5.26 -4.41
CA ARG A 269 -14.90 6.47 -3.68
C ARG A 269 -14.42 7.74 -4.36
N GLU A 270 -13.13 7.79 -4.72
CA GLU A 270 -12.55 8.98 -5.35
C GLU A 270 -12.95 9.10 -6.83
N LEU A 271 -13.05 7.99 -7.56
CA LEU A 271 -13.58 7.97 -8.93
C LEU A 271 -14.98 8.56 -8.98
N THR A 272 -15.88 8.12 -8.09
CA THR A 272 -17.24 8.63 -8.01
C THR A 272 -17.27 10.11 -7.62
N ARG A 273 -16.46 10.51 -6.64
CA ARG A 273 -16.40 11.90 -6.16
C ARG A 273 -15.94 12.86 -7.26
N ARG A 274 -14.89 12.51 -8.01
CA ARG A 274 -14.33 13.38 -9.06
C ARG A 274 -15.20 13.43 -10.31
N ASN A 275 -15.99 12.40 -10.54
CA ASN A 275 -16.88 12.33 -11.70
C ASN A 275 -18.35 12.56 -11.32
N ALA A 276 -18.62 13.19 -10.17
CA ALA A 276 -19.97 13.53 -9.74
C ALA A 276 -20.66 14.44 -10.78
N GLY A 277 -21.90 14.10 -11.17
CA GLY A 277 -22.66 14.83 -12.18
C GLY A 277 -22.36 14.40 -13.63
N THR A 278 -21.49 13.41 -13.84
CA THR A 278 -21.32 12.75 -15.14
C THR A 278 -22.08 11.41 -15.18
N ASP A 279 -22.18 10.80 -16.37
CA ASP A 279 -22.77 9.47 -16.60
C ASP A 279 -21.71 8.35 -16.61
N LYS A 280 -20.52 8.59 -16.05
CA LYS A 280 -19.44 7.61 -16.01
C LYS A 280 -19.72 6.47 -15.03
N ARG A 281 -19.40 5.23 -15.45
CA ARG A 281 -19.61 3.98 -14.73
C ARG A 281 -18.29 3.24 -14.58
N PHE A 282 -18.09 2.60 -13.43
CA PHE A 282 -16.84 1.91 -13.08
C PHE A 282 -17.12 0.44 -12.77
N HIS A 283 -16.54 -0.46 -13.53
CA HIS A 283 -16.72 -1.91 -13.45
C HIS A 283 -15.44 -2.55 -12.94
N PHE A 284 -15.55 -3.52 -12.04
CA PHE A 284 -14.40 -4.19 -11.43
C PHE A 284 -14.39 -5.68 -11.82
N PRO A 285 -13.22 -6.26 -12.21
CA PRO A 285 -13.10 -7.64 -12.67
C PRO A 285 -13.49 -8.70 -11.64
N THR A 286 -13.48 -8.34 -10.34
CA THR A 286 -13.89 -9.23 -9.25
C THR A 286 -15.05 -8.63 -8.49
N THR A 287 -15.85 -9.48 -7.85
CA THR A 287 -16.98 -9.03 -7.02
C THR A 287 -16.54 -8.16 -5.86
N THR A 288 -15.28 -8.33 -5.37
CA THR A 288 -14.74 -7.51 -4.27
C THR A 288 -13.21 -7.55 -4.24
N PRO A 289 -12.50 -6.87 -5.14
CA PRO A 289 -11.04 -6.74 -5.03
C PRO A 289 -10.70 -5.76 -3.90
N ARG A 290 -10.82 -6.22 -2.65
CA ARG A 290 -10.52 -5.42 -1.45
C ARG A 290 -9.11 -5.73 -0.95
N CYS A 291 -8.47 -4.74 -0.35
CA CYS A 291 -7.24 -4.95 0.40
C CYS A 291 -7.58 -5.17 1.88
N GLU A 292 -7.57 -6.43 2.31
CA GLU A 292 -7.92 -6.81 3.69
C GLU A 292 -7.12 -6.04 4.74
N ASN A 293 -5.86 -5.74 4.45
CA ASN A 293 -5.01 -4.99 5.38
C ASN A 293 -5.40 -3.51 5.48
N MET A 294 -5.76 -2.88 4.36
CA MET A 294 -6.27 -1.50 4.36
C MET A 294 -7.67 -1.41 5.00
N ASP A 295 -8.49 -2.46 4.86
CA ASP A 295 -9.81 -2.56 5.49
C ASP A 295 -9.75 -2.66 7.02
N LEU A 296 -8.61 -3.04 7.59
CA LEU A 296 -8.40 -3.02 9.04
C LEU A 296 -8.42 -1.61 9.62
N VAL A 297 -8.15 -0.59 8.81
CA VAL A 297 -8.16 0.83 9.23
C VAL A 297 -9.59 1.32 9.21
N THR A 298 -10.29 1.22 10.34
CA THR A 298 -11.70 1.61 10.49
C THR A 298 -11.88 2.94 11.19
N LEU A 299 -13.05 3.55 11.04
CA LEU A 299 -13.39 4.82 11.69
C LEU A 299 -13.29 4.75 13.23
N PRO A 300 -13.80 3.69 13.92
CA PRO A 300 -13.60 3.52 15.36
C PRO A 300 -12.13 3.46 15.78
N LYS A 301 -11.27 2.78 15.01
CA LYS A 301 -9.82 2.69 15.28
C LYS A 301 -9.14 4.05 15.11
N LEU A 302 -9.51 4.80 14.09
CA LEU A 302 -9.03 6.18 13.89
C LEU A 302 -9.42 7.08 15.07
N ALA A 303 -10.66 6.98 15.55
CA ALA A 303 -11.10 7.73 16.75
C ALA A 303 -10.32 7.29 18.00
N ALA A 304 -10.12 5.99 18.22
CA ALA A 304 -9.34 5.46 19.34
C ALA A 304 -7.88 5.93 19.30
N CYS A 305 -7.26 5.93 18.12
CA CYS A 305 -5.92 6.46 17.88
C CYS A 305 -5.82 7.93 18.30
N LEU A 306 -6.77 8.77 17.87
CA LEU A 306 -6.80 10.17 18.24
C LEU A 306 -7.14 10.41 19.71
N ARG A 307 -7.89 9.54 20.40
CA ARG A 307 -8.14 9.64 21.86
C ARG A 307 -6.87 9.38 22.66
N ASN A 308 -6.14 8.34 22.34
CA ASN A 308 -4.92 7.93 23.04
C ASN A 308 -3.81 7.57 22.03
N PRO A 309 -3.01 8.55 21.56
CA PRO A 309 -2.07 8.36 20.47
C PRO A 309 -0.91 7.40 20.77
N LYS A 310 -0.45 7.34 22.00
CA LYS A 310 0.80 6.68 22.37
C LYS A 310 0.95 5.22 21.88
N PRO A 311 -0.07 4.35 21.95
CA PRO A 311 0.03 2.97 21.45
C PRO A 311 0.09 2.86 19.92
N TYR A 312 -0.16 3.95 19.21
CA TYR A 312 -0.26 4.02 17.75
C TYR A 312 0.92 4.77 17.12
N GLU A 313 1.89 5.20 17.92
CA GLU A 313 3.09 5.88 17.42
C GLU A 313 3.95 4.93 16.60
N VAL A 314 4.33 5.38 15.42
CA VAL A 314 5.25 4.65 14.54
C VAL A 314 6.69 4.94 14.98
N HIS A 315 7.41 3.86 15.25
CA HIS A 315 8.83 3.89 15.60
C HIS A 315 9.63 3.14 14.55
N VAL A 316 10.74 3.71 14.13
CA VAL A 316 11.72 3.05 13.24
C VAL A 316 13.04 2.95 14.00
N ASP A 317 13.69 1.78 13.90
CA ASP A 317 15.00 1.57 14.53
C ASP A 317 15.99 2.66 14.06
N GLU A 318 16.60 3.35 15.03
CA GLU A 318 17.53 4.46 14.78
C GLU A 318 18.74 4.02 13.94
N ASN A 319 19.13 2.74 14.00
CA ASN A 319 20.22 2.19 13.19
C ASN A 319 19.82 2.02 11.72
N LEU A 320 18.55 1.78 11.44
CA LEU A 320 18.02 1.63 10.07
C LEU A 320 17.64 2.97 9.44
N ALA A 321 17.20 3.92 10.27
CA ALA A 321 16.59 5.16 9.81
C ALA A 321 17.43 5.98 8.82
N PRO A 322 18.75 6.19 8.99
CA PRO A 322 19.53 7.00 8.06
C PRO A 322 19.59 6.44 6.64
N ALA A 323 19.84 5.14 6.50
CA ALA A 323 19.95 4.50 5.19
C ALA A 323 18.59 4.37 4.51
N ALA A 324 17.53 3.98 5.25
CA ALA A 324 16.18 3.88 4.74
C ALA A 324 15.64 5.24 4.29
N ARG A 325 15.90 6.29 5.06
CA ARG A 325 15.55 7.68 4.71
C ARG A 325 16.22 8.12 3.42
N LEU A 326 17.51 7.86 3.25
CA LEU A 326 18.26 8.24 2.05
C LEU A 326 17.64 7.66 0.78
N ALA A 327 17.18 6.40 0.81
CA ALA A 327 16.51 5.79 -0.34
C ALA A 327 15.18 6.48 -0.68
N LEU A 328 14.43 6.94 0.33
CA LEU A 328 13.18 7.69 0.16
C LEU A 328 13.43 9.13 -0.33
N GLU A 329 14.43 9.82 0.24
CA GLU A 329 14.82 11.18 -0.19
C GLU A 329 15.24 11.19 -1.66
N ARG A 330 16.02 10.19 -2.08
CA ARG A 330 16.38 10.02 -3.49
C ARG A 330 15.17 9.82 -4.40
N MET A 331 14.14 9.11 -3.94
CA MET A 331 12.88 9.03 -4.68
C MET A 331 12.28 10.41 -4.93
N LEU A 332 12.21 11.24 -3.88
CA LEU A 332 11.66 12.60 -4.00
C LEU A 332 12.51 13.49 -4.94
N GLU A 333 13.84 13.41 -4.82
CA GLU A 333 14.78 14.15 -5.68
C GLU A 333 14.64 13.76 -7.17
N TYR A 334 14.65 12.44 -7.47
CA TYR A 334 14.54 11.96 -8.85
C TYR A 334 13.15 12.22 -9.44
N ALA A 335 12.11 12.15 -8.63
CA ALA A 335 10.76 12.48 -9.09
C ALA A 335 10.58 13.97 -9.42
N ALA A 336 11.36 14.86 -8.80
CA ALA A 336 11.32 16.31 -9.04
C ALA A 336 12.08 16.76 -10.30
N LYS A 337 13.04 15.95 -10.79
CA LYS A 337 13.78 16.19 -12.04
C LYS A 337 12.93 15.88 -13.26
#